data_994df8d69b4c63ade95565ecf718976f
#
_entry.id   994df8d69b4c63ade95565ecf718976f
#
_cell.length_a   1.000
_cell.length_b   1.000
_cell.length_c   1.000
_cell.angle_alpha   90.00
_cell.angle_beta   90.00
_cell.angle_gamma   90.00
#
_symmetry.space_group_name_H-M   'P 1'
#
loop_
_entity.id
_entity.type
_entity.pdbx_description
1 polymer ?
#
loop_
_entity_poly.entity_id
_entity_poly.type
_entity_poly.pdbx_seq_one_letter_code
_entity_poly.pdbx_strand_id
1 'polypeptide(L)'
;MILLRDPDDPKVFWVKRAKTLAFMANYHAFPGGQRDAADAEVPILNAENIPDAVMCVTAAREIFEETGVLIARGVESLSAERRAAMRDELHSGEASFKELLEREGLTLDASPLIEAPRWVTPETSPRRYNTRFFAAWLPEGQEAEVIPGELETGEWLRPKEALRKWIDGDCVIVTPIFSAIQALALGVEDFAERMLSVSQEERDHLERRVQFRYGIFLCPLRTPTIPPATHTNCYLVGGDEMVVIDPGSPYPDQQAVLDHVVARFIEQGRRFREIIITHLHPDHIGGVTHLAEKFNLPVAAHRLTAEAIGGEVRVDRLIEDGEVIELSEAASGLGGGLTWRLRAMWTPGHARGHLSFYEERTGSLLTGDCVVGFGTVVIAPPEGNMNDYLASLRQYLELPRLTALMPGHGPVIADARGRIEEYIAHRRDREEQIVSAISSGASAIPQIVKAVYADVPEAMRQLAELSVLAHLEKLEGEGRVTRAANEFRLV
;
A
#
# COMPACT_ATOMS: atom_id res chain seq x y z
N MET A 1 -9.29 9.73 14.89
CA MET A 1 -10.63 9.82 15.57
C MET A 1 -11.67 9.13 14.72
N ILE A 2 -12.46 8.22 15.28
CA ILE A 2 -13.62 7.58 14.65
C ILE A 2 -14.84 8.43 15.00
N LEU A 3 -15.30 9.27 14.09
CA LEU A 3 -16.47 10.12 14.32
C LEU A 3 -17.73 9.36 13.92
N LEU A 4 -18.72 9.33 14.80
CA LEU A 4 -19.99 8.63 14.65
C LEU A 4 -21.16 9.62 14.66
N ARG A 5 -22.22 9.33 13.90
CA ARG A 5 -23.50 10.05 13.97
C ARG A 5 -24.68 9.11 13.87
N ASP A 6 -25.88 9.62 14.13
CA ASP A 6 -27.16 8.90 14.01
C ASP A 6 -27.18 7.63 14.89
N PRO A 7 -27.32 7.73 16.23
CA PRO A 7 -27.23 6.56 17.13
C PRO A 7 -28.18 5.40 16.78
N ASP A 8 -29.36 5.68 16.20
CA ASP A 8 -30.34 4.67 15.80
C ASP A 8 -29.97 3.98 14.47
N ASP A 9 -29.14 4.63 13.63
CA ASP A 9 -28.61 4.10 12.37
C ASP A 9 -27.16 4.55 12.20
N PRO A 10 -26.21 3.99 12.97
CA PRO A 10 -24.86 4.51 13.11
C PRO A 10 -24.11 4.64 11.79
N LYS A 11 -23.59 5.83 11.53
CA LYS A 11 -22.70 6.12 10.42
C LYS A 11 -21.35 6.56 10.95
N VAL A 12 -20.31 6.21 10.23
CA VAL A 12 -18.93 6.60 10.50
C VAL A 12 -18.47 7.61 9.44
N PHE A 13 -17.75 8.64 9.89
CA PHE A 13 -17.09 9.56 8.98
C PHE A 13 -15.72 9.02 8.60
N TRP A 14 -15.52 8.76 7.36
CA TRP A 14 -14.20 8.42 6.86
C TRP A 14 -13.74 9.37 5.76
N VAL A 15 -12.44 9.44 5.55
CA VAL A 15 -11.82 10.42 4.66
C VAL A 15 -10.94 9.71 3.65
N LYS A 16 -10.78 10.33 2.49
CA LYS A 16 -9.80 9.93 1.50
C LYS A 16 -8.60 10.88 1.59
N ARG A 17 -7.42 10.32 1.79
CA ARG A 17 -6.16 11.05 1.84
C ARG A 17 -5.79 11.59 0.47
N ALA A 18 -5.22 12.80 0.42
CA ALA A 18 -4.84 13.45 -0.83
C ALA A 18 -3.76 12.66 -1.58
N LYS A 19 -3.83 12.68 -2.90
CA LYS A 19 -2.85 12.02 -3.78
C LYS A 19 -1.44 12.61 -3.71
N THR A 20 -1.31 13.84 -3.22
CA THR A 20 -0.05 14.57 -3.08
C THR A 20 0.76 14.15 -1.86
N LEU A 21 0.21 13.35 -0.95
CA LEU A 21 0.90 12.90 0.24
C LEU A 21 1.98 11.88 -0.08
N ALA A 22 3.13 12.01 0.59
CA ALA A 22 4.26 11.10 0.43
C ALA A 22 4.02 9.70 1.03
N PHE A 23 2.98 9.54 1.87
CA PHE A 23 2.68 8.27 2.55
C PHE A 23 1.18 8.00 2.55
N MET A 24 0.79 6.81 2.10
CA MET A 24 -0.60 6.38 1.98
C MET A 24 -1.49 7.36 1.18
N ALA A 25 -0.97 7.89 0.07
CA ALA A 25 -1.76 8.70 -0.87
C ALA A 25 -2.95 7.90 -1.42
N ASN A 26 -4.13 8.53 -1.53
CA ASN A 26 -5.39 7.92 -1.97
C ASN A 26 -5.96 6.80 -1.07
N TYR A 27 -5.37 6.55 0.10
CA TYR A 27 -5.95 5.63 1.07
C TYR A 27 -7.15 6.25 1.77
N HIS A 28 -8.09 5.39 2.18
CA HIS A 28 -9.16 5.80 3.08
C HIS A 28 -8.76 5.55 4.54
N ALA A 29 -9.10 6.48 5.39
CA ALA A 29 -8.75 6.49 6.81
C ALA A 29 -9.84 7.18 7.64
N PHE A 30 -9.67 7.17 8.96
CA PHE A 30 -10.36 8.10 9.83
C PHE A 30 -9.53 9.38 9.97
N PRO A 31 -10.15 10.53 10.21
CA PRO A 31 -9.42 11.77 10.51
C PRO A 31 -8.44 11.60 11.67
N GLY A 32 -7.29 12.26 11.57
CA GLY A 32 -6.26 12.24 12.61
C GLY A 32 -4.85 12.39 12.08
N GLY A 33 -3.94 12.82 12.95
CA GLY A 33 -2.56 13.09 12.61
C GLY A 33 -1.59 12.77 13.74
N GLN A 34 -0.52 13.53 13.81
CA GLN A 34 0.58 13.30 14.75
C GLN A 34 0.46 14.22 15.99
N ARG A 35 0.95 13.71 17.12
CA ARG A 35 1.08 14.50 18.33
C ARG A 35 2.01 15.68 18.09
N ASP A 36 1.55 16.87 18.44
CA ASP A 36 2.38 18.07 18.59
C ASP A 36 2.86 18.20 20.05
N ALA A 37 4.00 18.86 20.24
CA ALA A 37 4.51 19.16 21.58
C ALA A 37 3.54 20.06 22.38
N ALA A 38 2.86 21.00 21.72
CA ALA A 38 1.87 21.89 22.31
C ALA A 38 0.61 21.16 22.82
N ASP A 39 0.28 19.95 22.31
CA ASP A 39 -0.84 19.16 22.79
C ASP A 39 -0.72 18.85 24.30
N ALA A 40 0.51 18.72 24.81
CA ALA A 40 0.77 18.48 26.24
C ALA A 40 0.44 19.66 27.15
N GLU A 41 0.28 20.85 26.59
CA GLU A 41 -0.04 22.06 27.35
C GLU A 41 -1.55 22.32 27.49
N VAL A 42 -2.36 21.58 26.73
CA VAL A 42 -3.81 21.75 26.73
C VAL A 42 -4.43 20.91 27.86
N PRO A 43 -5.16 21.55 28.82
CA PRO A 43 -5.83 20.80 29.88
C PRO A 43 -7.01 20.00 29.33
N ILE A 44 -7.18 18.78 29.83
CA ILE A 44 -8.31 17.93 29.51
C ILE A 44 -8.93 17.34 30.79
N LEU A 45 -10.26 17.39 30.89
CA LEU A 45 -11.02 16.85 32.02
C LEU A 45 -11.28 15.33 31.79
N ASN A 46 -11.50 14.61 32.91
CA ASN A 46 -11.97 13.23 32.94
C ASN A 46 -11.04 12.23 32.14
N ALA A 47 -9.76 12.52 32.11
CA ALA A 47 -8.77 11.69 31.39
C ALA A 47 -7.88 10.85 32.34
N GLU A 48 -8.21 10.79 33.64
CA GLU A 48 -7.33 10.17 34.66
C GLU A 48 -7.11 8.66 34.45
N ASN A 49 -8.07 8.00 33.80
CA ASN A 49 -8.01 6.57 33.50
C ASN A 49 -7.54 6.27 32.07
N ILE A 50 -7.21 7.28 31.27
CA ILE A 50 -6.76 7.12 29.89
C ILE A 50 -5.22 7.14 29.87
N PRO A 51 -4.57 6.03 29.54
CA PRO A 51 -3.12 6.02 29.36
C PRO A 51 -2.72 7.02 28.26
N ASP A 52 -1.83 7.96 28.56
CA ASP A 52 -1.38 9.00 27.61
C ASP A 52 -2.54 9.94 27.19
N ALA A 53 -3.13 10.65 28.15
CA ALA A 53 -4.23 11.59 27.94
C ALA A 53 -3.95 12.68 26.89
N VAL A 54 -2.68 12.98 26.62
CA VAL A 54 -2.27 13.91 25.56
C VAL A 54 -2.76 13.45 24.18
N MET A 55 -2.89 12.14 23.97
CA MET A 55 -3.42 11.61 22.69
C MET A 55 -4.92 11.92 22.50
N CYS A 56 -5.67 12.14 23.58
CA CYS A 56 -7.05 12.66 23.48
C CYS A 56 -7.06 14.10 22.97
N VAL A 57 -6.12 14.92 23.46
CA VAL A 57 -5.94 16.30 22.97
C VAL A 57 -5.55 16.31 21.50
N THR A 58 -4.55 15.52 21.14
CA THR A 58 -4.13 15.34 19.74
C THR A 58 -5.33 14.95 18.85
N ALA A 59 -6.11 13.96 19.28
CA ALA A 59 -7.26 13.50 18.51
C ALA A 59 -8.37 14.57 18.39
N ALA A 60 -8.57 15.38 19.43
CA ALA A 60 -9.54 16.49 19.42
C ALA A 60 -9.05 17.67 18.53
N ARG A 61 -7.76 17.98 18.55
CA ARG A 61 -7.17 18.99 17.67
C ARG A 61 -7.25 18.58 16.20
N GLU A 62 -6.78 17.38 15.91
CA GLU A 62 -6.73 16.86 14.52
C GLU A 62 -8.13 16.74 13.91
N ILE A 63 -9.13 16.25 14.66
CA ILE A 63 -10.50 16.20 14.14
C ILE A 63 -11.04 17.60 13.86
N PHE A 64 -10.69 18.60 14.69
CA PHE A 64 -11.08 19.98 14.46
C PHE A 64 -10.38 20.57 13.24
N GLU A 65 -9.08 20.39 13.10
CA GLU A 65 -8.29 20.83 11.95
C GLU A 65 -8.81 20.24 10.64
N GLU A 66 -9.01 18.92 10.61
CA GLU A 66 -9.35 18.21 9.40
C GLU A 66 -10.82 18.29 9.00
N THR A 67 -11.75 18.43 10.00
CA THR A 67 -13.19 18.32 9.74
C THR A 67 -14.03 19.48 10.28
N GLY A 68 -13.45 20.39 11.07
CA GLY A 68 -14.18 21.48 11.74
C GLY A 68 -15.05 21.03 12.92
N VAL A 69 -15.02 19.75 13.29
CA VAL A 69 -15.74 19.21 14.43
C VAL A 69 -14.96 19.44 15.72
N LEU A 70 -15.53 20.20 16.65
CA LEU A 70 -14.89 20.52 17.91
C LEU A 70 -15.56 19.76 19.06
N ILE A 71 -14.82 18.88 19.72
CA ILE A 71 -15.26 18.07 20.86
C ILE A 71 -14.77 18.73 22.15
N ALA A 72 -15.57 19.65 22.68
CA ALA A 72 -15.24 20.38 23.89
C ALA A 72 -16.51 20.76 24.64
N ARG A 73 -16.43 20.97 25.97
CA ARG A 73 -17.50 21.58 26.75
C ARG A 73 -17.64 23.04 26.40
N GLY A 74 -18.88 23.54 26.31
CA GLY A 74 -19.18 24.92 25.97
C GLY A 74 -19.30 25.19 24.48
N VAL A 75 -19.02 24.18 23.63
CA VAL A 75 -19.06 24.33 22.17
C VAL A 75 -20.43 24.65 21.60
N GLU A 76 -21.50 24.29 22.32
CA GLU A 76 -22.91 24.60 22.01
C GLU A 76 -23.20 26.11 22.00
N SER A 77 -22.34 26.92 22.64
CA SER A 77 -22.44 28.37 22.63
C SER A 77 -21.82 29.02 21.40
N LEU A 78 -21.05 28.29 20.62
CA LEU A 78 -20.36 28.79 19.41
C LEU A 78 -21.22 28.66 18.15
N SER A 79 -21.29 29.74 17.37
CA SER A 79 -21.87 29.64 16.02
C SER A 79 -20.97 28.84 15.07
N ALA A 80 -21.55 28.35 13.98
CA ALA A 80 -20.80 27.64 12.94
C ALA A 80 -19.72 28.55 12.31
N GLU A 81 -20.03 29.83 12.08
CA GLU A 81 -19.09 30.82 11.52
C GLU A 81 -17.92 31.04 12.47
N ARG A 82 -18.16 31.07 13.80
CA ARG A 82 -17.06 31.23 14.78
C ARG A 82 -16.18 30.02 14.82
N ARG A 83 -16.72 28.79 14.77
CA ARG A 83 -15.92 27.56 14.69
C ARG A 83 -15.09 27.52 13.40
N ALA A 84 -15.66 27.94 12.26
CA ALA A 84 -14.92 28.04 11.00
C ALA A 84 -13.75 29.03 11.11
N ALA A 85 -13.98 30.23 11.66
CA ALA A 85 -12.92 31.21 11.89
C ALA A 85 -11.82 30.70 12.82
N MET A 86 -12.14 29.99 13.89
CA MET A 86 -11.17 29.35 14.78
C MET A 86 -10.33 28.31 14.04
N ARG A 87 -10.95 27.54 13.17
CA ARG A 87 -10.25 26.55 12.33
C ARG A 87 -9.26 27.23 11.38
N ASP A 88 -9.66 28.33 10.74
CA ASP A 88 -8.78 29.11 9.85
C ASP A 88 -7.61 29.73 10.63
N GLU A 89 -7.84 30.28 11.84
CA GLU A 89 -6.79 30.78 12.72
C GLU A 89 -5.78 29.69 13.12
N LEU A 90 -6.26 28.47 13.38
CA LEU A 90 -5.41 27.32 13.70
C LEU A 90 -4.57 26.89 12.48
N HIS A 91 -5.19 26.77 11.32
CA HIS A 91 -4.50 26.42 10.08
C HIS A 91 -3.45 27.43 9.61
N SER A 92 -3.73 28.73 9.79
CA SER A 92 -2.78 29.80 9.47
C SER A 92 -1.65 29.94 10.49
N GLY A 93 -1.79 29.29 11.66
CA GLY A 93 -0.85 29.45 12.78
C GLY A 93 -0.96 30.79 13.51
N GLU A 94 -2.06 31.54 13.30
CA GLU A 94 -2.33 32.80 14.03
C GLU A 94 -2.63 32.57 15.51
N ALA A 95 -3.20 31.40 15.84
CA ALA A 95 -3.44 31.00 17.21
C ALA A 95 -3.23 29.48 17.38
N SER A 96 -2.68 29.09 18.53
CA SER A 96 -2.59 27.68 18.91
C SER A 96 -3.96 27.16 19.36
N PHE A 97 -4.12 25.82 19.31
CA PHE A 97 -5.36 25.19 19.77
C PHE A 97 -5.69 25.54 21.21
N LYS A 98 -4.69 25.63 22.09
CA LYS A 98 -4.85 26.07 23.49
C LYS A 98 -5.40 27.49 23.60
N GLU A 99 -4.80 28.45 22.88
CA GLU A 99 -5.24 29.84 22.89
C GLU A 99 -6.67 30.01 22.38
N LEU A 100 -7.04 29.24 21.36
CA LEU A 100 -8.42 29.22 20.84
C LEU A 100 -9.41 28.74 21.90
N LEU A 101 -9.12 27.63 22.56
CA LEU A 101 -9.99 27.09 23.63
C LEU A 101 -10.13 28.08 24.80
N GLU A 102 -9.01 28.63 25.28
CA GLU A 102 -8.99 29.60 26.38
C GLU A 102 -9.79 30.87 26.04
N ARG A 103 -9.62 31.41 24.86
CA ARG A 103 -10.30 32.62 24.39
C ARG A 103 -11.79 32.46 24.29
N GLU A 104 -12.27 31.29 23.88
CA GLU A 104 -13.70 30.96 23.76
C GLU A 104 -14.31 30.37 25.05
N GLY A 105 -13.51 30.20 26.10
CA GLY A 105 -13.97 29.63 27.37
C GLY A 105 -14.34 28.15 27.26
N LEU A 106 -13.70 27.42 26.31
CA LEU A 106 -13.93 26.01 26.06
C LEU A 106 -12.98 25.13 26.87
N THR A 107 -13.44 23.94 27.20
CA THR A 107 -12.60 22.97 27.92
C THR A 107 -12.75 21.59 27.28
N LEU A 108 -11.61 20.96 26.95
CA LEU A 108 -11.64 19.59 26.48
C LEU A 108 -12.12 18.63 27.57
N ASP A 109 -12.88 17.63 27.16
CA ASP A 109 -13.40 16.60 28.03
C ASP A 109 -13.25 15.23 27.37
N ALA A 110 -12.61 14.31 28.08
CA ALA A 110 -12.41 12.95 27.59
C ALA A 110 -13.65 12.05 27.82
N SER A 111 -14.64 12.48 28.62
CA SER A 111 -15.80 11.63 28.93
C SER A 111 -16.64 11.18 27.73
N PRO A 112 -16.77 11.93 26.61
CA PRO A 112 -17.46 11.45 25.42
C PRO A 112 -16.59 10.56 24.53
N LEU A 113 -15.30 10.39 24.84
CA LEU A 113 -14.38 9.61 24.03
C LEU A 113 -14.42 8.13 24.43
N ILE A 114 -14.61 7.26 23.45
CA ILE A 114 -14.50 5.82 23.63
C ILE A 114 -13.10 5.43 23.17
N GLU A 115 -12.25 4.95 24.08
CA GLU A 115 -10.92 4.48 23.75
C GLU A 115 -11.01 3.16 22.96
N ALA A 116 -10.36 3.10 21.82
CA ALA A 116 -10.22 1.90 21.01
C ALA A 116 -8.75 1.42 21.02
N PRO A 117 -8.47 0.16 20.61
CA PRO A 117 -7.14 -0.42 20.73
C PRO A 117 -6.04 0.37 20.04
N ARG A 118 -4.86 0.30 20.65
CA ARG A 118 -3.61 0.80 20.11
C ARG A 118 -3.08 -0.13 19.03
N TRP A 119 -2.63 0.43 17.92
CA TRP A 119 -1.98 -0.29 16.83
C TRP A 119 -0.57 0.23 16.60
N VAL A 120 0.38 -0.70 16.45
CA VAL A 120 1.77 -0.39 16.11
C VAL A 120 2.07 -0.97 14.74
N THR A 121 2.53 -0.13 13.82
CA THR A 121 2.91 -0.59 12.47
C THR A 121 4.00 -1.67 12.56
N PRO A 122 3.90 -2.77 11.80
CA PRO A 122 4.88 -3.85 11.78
C PRO A 122 6.30 -3.38 11.47
N GLU A 123 7.30 -4.16 11.91
CA GLU A 123 8.73 -3.83 11.67
C GLU A 123 9.12 -3.88 10.19
N THR A 124 8.35 -4.58 9.38
CA THR A 124 8.52 -4.67 7.93
C THR A 124 8.14 -3.38 7.18
N SER A 125 7.44 -2.46 7.86
CA SER A 125 7.07 -1.18 7.25
C SER A 125 8.21 -0.16 7.30
N PRO A 126 8.46 0.59 6.22
CA PRO A 126 9.50 1.62 6.17
C PRO A 126 9.22 2.81 7.09
N ARG A 127 7.96 3.03 7.43
CA ARG A 127 7.54 4.03 8.42
C ARG A 127 6.66 3.37 9.46
N ARG A 128 7.00 3.57 10.72
CA ARG A 128 6.29 2.96 11.84
C ARG A 128 5.56 4.03 12.63
N TYR A 129 4.30 3.76 12.92
CA TYR A 129 3.44 4.59 13.73
C TYR A 129 2.94 3.78 14.92
N ASN A 130 2.75 4.49 16.02
CA ASN A 130 2.10 4.00 17.22
C ASN A 130 0.78 4.76 17.34
N THR A 131 -0.28 4.19 16.78
CA THR A 131 -1.56 4.87 16.61
C THR A 131 -2.52 4.50 17.73
N ARG A 132 -3.11 5.50 18.34
CA ARG A 132 -4.26 5.38 19.25
C ARG A 132 -5.53 5.71 18.50
N PHE A 133 -6.59 4.96 18.75
CA PHE A 133 -7.90 5.21 18.20
C PHE A 133 -8.85 5.64 19.31
N PHE A 134 -9.66 6.65 19.02
CA PHE A 134 -10.76 7.10 19.87
C PHE A 134 -12.00 7.21 19.00
N ALA A 135 -13.17 6.86 19.54
CA ALA A 135 -14.44 7.14 18.89
C ALA A 135 -15.22 8.19 19.69
N ALA A 136 -15.99 9.00 18.98
CA ALA A 136 -16.88 9.98 19.58
C ALA A 136 -18.12 10.18 18.71
N TRP A 137 -19.24 10.49 19.34
CA TRP A 137 -20.42 10.95 18.64
C TRP A 137 -20.25 12.40 18.19
N LEU A 138 -20.75 12.71 16.99
CA LEU A 138 -20.78 14.08 16.47
C LEU A 138 -21.59 14.96 17.42
N PRO A 139 -21.02 16.05 17.95
CA PRO A 139 -21.78 16.97 18.81
C PRO A 139 -22.96 17.59 18.06
N GLU A 140 -24.07 17.82 18.80
CA GLU A 140 -25.29 18.39 18.24
C GLU A 140 -25.03 19.75 17.56
N GLY A 141 -25.62 19.97 16.40
CA GLY A 141 -25.48 21.22 15.64
C GLY A 141 -24.14 21.39 14.93
N GLN A 142 -23.31 20.35 14.85
CA GLN A 142 -22.11 20.36 14.07
C GLN A 142 -22.22 19.47 12.82
N GLU A 143 -21.46 19.80 11.78
CA GLU A 143 -21.25 18.98 10.59
C GLU A 143 -19.74 18.82 10.35
N ALA A 144 -19.36 17.66 9.80
CA ALA A 144 -17.98 17.39 9.44
C ALA A 144 -17.74 17.75 7.97
N GLU A 145 -16.83 18.67 7.74
CA GLU A 145 -16.43 19.13 6.41
C GLU A 145 -14.92 19.03 6.22
N VAL A 146 -14.49 18.33 5.17
CA VAL A 146 -13.08 18.25 4.78
C VAL A 146 -12.69 19.52 4.03
N ILE A 147 -11.60 20.16 4.47
CA ILE A 147 -10.93 21.20 3.67
C ILE A 147 -9.88 20.50 2.78
N PRO A 148 -9.88 20.75 1.47
CA PRO A 148 -8.85 20.21 0.57
C PRO A 148 -7.44 20.59 1.02
N GLY A 149 -6.55 19.60 1.12
CA GLY A 149 -5.17 19.74 1.60
C GLY A 149 -4.55 18.37 1.81
N GLU A 150 -4.46 17.92 3.06
CA GLU A 150 -4.06 16.55 3.40
C GLU A 150 -5.16 15.53 3.12
N LEU A 151 -6.40 15.96 3.12
CA LEU A 151 -7.57 15.16 2.78
C LEU A 151 -8.19 15.64 1.47
N GLU A 152 -8.70 14.72 0.67
CA GLU A 152 -9.36 15.01 -0.60
C GLU A 152 -10.88 15.08 -0.45
N THR A 153 -11.46 14.10 0.25
CA THR A 153 -12.91 13.99 0.48
C THR A 153 -13.21 13.38 1.84
N GLY A 154 -14.42 13.64 2.34
CA GLY A 154 -14.99 12.97 3.49
C GLY A 154 -16.43 12.59 3.23
N GLU A 155 -16.87 11.45 3.74
CA GLU A 155 -18.25 10.99 3.61
C GLU A 155 -18.73 10.21 4.82
N TRP A 156 -20.03 10.29 5.07
CA TRP A 156 -20.72 9.53 6.09
C TRP A 156 -21.26 8.23 5.50
N LEU A 157 -20.84 7.09 6.05
CA LEU A 157 -21.27 5.76 5.59
C LEU A 157 -21.71 4.90 6.77
N ARG A 158 -22.69 4.03 6.55
CA ARG A 158 -22.88 2.89 7.45
C ARG A 158 -21.65 2.01 7.42
N PRO A 159 -21.20 1.44 8.56
CA PRO A 159 -20.03 0.54 8.57
C PRO A 159 -20.14 -0.60 7.56
N LYS A 160 -21.34 -1.16 7.34
CA LYS A 160 -21.58 -2.20 6.33
C LYS A 160 -21.39 -1.71 4.90
N GLU A 161 -21.71 -0.44 4.61
CA GLU A 161 -21.47 0.18 3.30
C GLU A 161 -19.98 0.41 3.07
N ALA A 162 -19.25 0.84 4.11
CA ALA A 162 -17.80 0.97 4.07
C ALA A 162 -17.11 -0.38 3.81
N LEU A 163 -17.55 -1.46 4.48
CA LEU A 163 -17.08 -2.82 4.20
C LEU A 163 -17.36 -3.22 2.76
N ARG A 164 -18.56 -2.91 2.24
CA ARG A 164 -18.93 -3.25 0.86
C ARG A 164 -18.03 -2.55 -0.14
N LYS A 165 -17.77 -1.24 0.03
CA LYS A 165 -16.83 -0.50 -0.82
C LYS A 165 -15.43 -1.15 -0.81
N TRP A 166 -14.96 -1.61 0.34
CA TRP A 166 -13.67 -2.29 0.43
C TRP A 166 -13.69 -3.66 -0.26
N ILE A 167 -14.73 -4.47 -0.06
CA ILE A 167 -14.93 -5.76 -0.74
C ILE A 167 -14.97 -5.56 -2.25
N ASP A 168 -15.68 -4.55 -2.75
CA ASP A 168 -15.81 -4.24 -4.17
C ASP A 168 -14.57 -3.56 -4.77
N GLY A 169 -13.58 -3.20 -3.93
CA GLY A 169 -12.33 -2.60 -4.38
C GLY A 169 -12.41 -1.11 -4.68
N ASP A 170 -13.43 -0.40 -4.17
CA ASP A 170 -13.59 1.05 -4.35
C ASP A 170 -12.66 1.87 -3.45
N CYS A 171 -12.11 1.26 -2.40
CA CYS A 171 -11.19 1.91 -1.48
C CYS A 171 -10.03 1.00 -1.08
N VAL A 172 -8.89 1.59 -0.75
CA VAL A 172 -7.75 0.94 -0.08
C VAL A 172 -7.73 1.41 1.37
N ILE A 173 -7.72 0.46 2.30
CA ILE A 173 -7.61 0.74 3.73
C ILE A 173 -6.54 -0.14 4.36
N VAL A 174 -6.06 0.25 5.53
CA VAL A 174 -5.12 -0.55 6.32
C VAL A 174 -5.86 -1.39 7.35
N THR A 175 -5.22 -2.46 7.83
CA THR A 175 -5.80 -3.41 8.80
C THR A 175 -6.50 -2.75 9.99
N PRO A 176 -5.94 -1.73 10.68
CA PRO A 176 -6.64 -1.07 11.80
C PRO A 176 -7.98 -0.44 11.40
N ILE A 177 -8.03 0.17 10.22
CA ILE A 177 -9.27 0.79 9.70
C ILE A 177 -10.29 -0.31 9.37
N PHE A 178 -9.85 -1.38 8.71
CA PHE A 178 -10.70 -2.56 8.44
C PHE A 178 -11.27 -3.15 9.72
N SER A 179 -10.42 -3.39 10.75
CA SER A 179 -10.84 -3.96 12.04
C SER A 179 -11.87 -3.09 12.74
N ALA A 180 -11.69 -1.77 12.72
CA ALA A 180 -12.65 -0.83 13.31
C ALA A 180 -14.00 -0.86 12.56
N ILE A 181 -13.98 -0.80 11.23
CA ILE A 181 -15.21 -0.84 10.42
C ILE A 181 -15.93 -2.17 10.59
N GLN A 182 -15.20 -3.30 10.62
CA GLN A 182 -15.78 -4.62 10.84
C GLN A 182 -16.43 -4.72 12.23
N ALA A 183 -15.76 -4.24 13.28
CA ALA A 183 -16.29 -4.21 14.63
C ALA A 183 -17.55 -3.34 14.73
N LEU A 184 -17.56 -2.16 14.13
CA LEU A 184 -18.70 -1.25 14.07
C LEU A 184 -19.87 -1.81 13.24
N ALA A 185 -19.61 -2.61 12.22
CA ALA A 185 -20.66 -3.26 11.42
C ALA A 185 -21.47 -4.29 12.19
N LEU A 186 -20.95 -4.78 13.31
CA LEU A 186 -21.62 -5.66 14.28
C LEU A 186 -22.37 -4.89 15.36
N GLY A 187 -22.18 -3.57 15.47
CA GLY A 187 -22.80 -2.66 16.42
C GLY A 187 -21.77 -1.71 17.04
N VAL A 188 -22.23 -0.56 17.53
CA VAL A 188 -21.35 0.43 18.19
C VAL A 188 -21.02 0.01 19.62
N GLU A 189 -21.95 -0.65 20.31
CA GLU A 189 -21.71 -1.22 21.63
C GLU A 189 -20.59 -2.26 21.53
N ASP A 190 -19.66 -2.26 22.46
CA ASP A 190 -18.53 -3.19 22.57
C ASP A 190 -17.61 -3.25 21.33
N PHE A 191 -17.70 -2.27 20.39
CA PHE A 191 -16.84 -2.29 19.19
C PHE A 191 -15.34 -2.25 19.55
N ALA A 192 -15.00 -1.53 20.62
CA ALA A 192 -13.62 -1.42 21.10
C ALA A 192 -13.08 -2.76 21.61
N GLU A 193 -13.91 -3.54 22.33
CA GLU A 193 -13.56 -4.89 22.81
C GLU A 193 -13.41 -5.87 21.62
N ARG A 194 -14.32 -5.82 20.65
CA ARG A 194 -14.21 -6.61 19.42
C ARG A 194 -12.96 -6.27 18.61
N MET A 195 -12.63 -5.00 18.50
CA MET A 195 -11.41 -4.54 17.86
C MET A 195 -10.16 -4.98 18.63
N LEU A 196 -10.22 -5.05 19.95
CA LEU A 196 -9.14 -5.52 20.82
C LEU A 196 -8.87 -7.01 20.64
N SER A 197 -9.89 -7.85 20.54
CA SER A 197 -9.76 -9.30 20.35
C SER A 197 -9.00 -9.62 19.06
N VAL A 198 -9.37 -8.98 17.95
CA VAL A 198 -8.66 -9.10 16.67
C VAL A 198 -7.20 -8.67 16.79
N SER A 199 -6.93 -7.53 17.47
CA SER A 199 -5.57 -7.04 17.63
C SER A 199 -4.69 -7.91 18.51
N GLN A 200 -5.27 -8.66 19.46
CA GLN A 200 -4.56 -9.63 20.29
C GLN A 200 -4.26 -10.92 19.53
N GLU A 201 -5.23 -11.47 18.80
CA GLU A 201 -5.01 -12.63 17.95
C GLU A 201 -3.90 -12.39 16.93
N GLU A 202 -3.88 -11.23 16.28
CA GLU A 202 -2.80 -10.87 15.34
C GLU A 202 -1.44 -10.72 16.01
N ARG A 203 -1.37 -10.24 17.26
CA ARG A 203 -0.11 -10.10 18.02
C ARG A 203 0.41 -11.42 18.55
N ASP A 204 -0.48 -12.25 19.07
CA ASP A 204 -0.12 -13.53 19.72
C ASP A 204 0.36 -14.57 18.71
N HIS A 205 -0.06 -14.45 17.45
CA HIS A 205 0.25 -15.40 16.38
C HIS A 205 1.42 -14.99 15.48
N LEU A 206 2.09 -13.86 15.73
CA LEU A 206 3.18 -13.33 14.88
C LEU A 206 2.80 -13.25 13.38
N GLU A 207 1.52 -13.16 13.09
CA GLU A 207 1.03 -13.22 11.71
C GLU A 207 1.41 -11.96 10.94
N ARG A 208 2.40 -12.08 10.06
CA ARG A 208 2.73 -11.06 9.05
C ARG A 208 1.72 -11.12 7.90
N ARG A 209 0.45 -10.98 8.23
CA ARG A 209 -0.65 -11.04 7.28
C ARG A 209 -1.35 -9.68 7.22
N VAL A 210 -1.10 -8.93 6.15
CA VAL A 210 -1.71 -7.61 5.96
C VAL A 210 -2.68 -7.66 4.80
N GLN A 211 -3.90 -7.19 5.01
CA GLN A 211 -4.93 -7.18 3.98
C GLN A 211 -5.33 -5.75 3.62
N PHE A 212 -4.90 -5.30 2.45
CA PHE A 212 -5.29 -3.99 1.89
C PHE A 212 -6.54 -4.07 1.02
N ARG A 213 -6.80 -5.24 0.45
CA ARG A 213 -7.92 -5.58 -0.42
C ARG A 213 -8.52 -6.89 -0.01
N TYR A 214 -9.82 -7.02 -0.12
CA TYR A 214 -10.51 -8.26 0.21
C TYR A 214 -10.00 -9.44 -0.63
N GLY A 215 -9.58 -10.50 0.05
CA GLY A 215 -9.03 -11.70 -0.56
C GLY A 215 -7.62 -11.58 -1.14
N ILE A 216 -6.91 -10.45 -0.91
CA ILE A 216 -5.50 -10.29 -1.27
C ILE A 216 -4.72 -10.02 0.01
N PHE A 217 -3.99 -11.02 0.48
CA PHE A 217 -3.19 -10.96 1.70
C PHE A 217 -1.72 -10.81 1.35
N LEU A 218 -1.08 -9.83 1.95
CA LEU A 218 0.35 -9.56 1.84
C LEU A 218 1.09 -10.17 3.03
N CYS A 219 2.08 -11.02 2.76
CA CYS A 219 3.05 -11.54 3.71
C CYS A 219 4.46 -11.05 3.33
N PRO A 220 4.97 -9.95 3.92
CA PRO A 220 6.28 -9.44 3.58
C PRO A 220 7.37 -10.35 4.15
N LEU A 221 8.22 -10.90 3.30
CA LEU A 221 9.31 -11.80 3.64
C LEU A 221 10.65 -11.12 3.39
N ARG A 222 11.57 -11.14 4.34
CA ARG A 222 12.94 -10.69 4.12
C ARG A 222 13.62 -11.55 3.06
N THR A 223 14.23 -10.90 2.07
CA THR A 223 14.85 -11.54 0.91
C THR A 223 16.19 -10.87 0.57
N PRO A 224 17.04 -11.49 -0.25
CA PRO A 224 18.27 -10.88 -0.73
C PRO A 224 18.01 -9.88 -1.87
N THR A 225 17.09 -8.95 -1.66
CA THR A 225 16.69 -7.93 -2.64
C THR A 225 17.60 -6.69 -2.62
N ILE A 226 17.44 -5.81 -3.62
CA ILE A 226 18.24 -4.59 -3.79
C ILE A 226 17.72 -3.46 -2.89
N PRO A 227 18.58 -2.80 -2.10
CA PRO A 227 18.18 -1.63 -1.33
C PRO A 227 17.55 -0.51 -2.19
N PRO A 228 16.55 0.24 -1.67
CA PRO A 228 16.12 0.31 -0.28
C PRO A 228 15.14 -0.80 0.13
N ALA A 229 14.72 -1.67 -0.77
CA ALA A 229 13.89 -2.82 -0.41
C ALA A 229 14.67 -3.79 0.49
N THR A 230 13.99 -4.42 1.41
CA THR A 230 14.52 -5.43 2.34
C THR A 230 13.68 -6.69 2.36
N HIS A 231 12.49 -6.61 1.75
CA HIS A 231 11.50 -7.69 1.75
C HIS A 231 10.88 -7.80 0.36
N THR A 232 10.51 -9.02 0.00
CA THR A 232 9.60 -9.30 -1.10
C THR A 232 8.19 -9.49 -0.55
N ASN A 233 7.23 -8.95 -1.22
CA ASN A 233 5.82 -9.09 -0.92
C ASN A 233 5.31 -10.43 -1.49
N CYS A 234 5.25 -11.46 -0.65
CA CYS A 234 4.55 -12.69 -0.99
C CYS A 234 3.04 -12.44 -0.85
N TYR A 235 2.27 -12.77 -1.89
CA TYR A 235 0.83 -12.60 -1.87
C TYR A 235 0.11 -13.94 -1.76
N LEU A 236 -0.93 -13.99 -0.91
CA LEU A 236 -1.87 -15.10 -0.83
C LEU A 236 -3.22 -14.56 -1.31
N VAL A 237 -3.73 -15.09 -2.42
CA VAL A 237 -4.89 -14.50 -3.10
C VAL A 237 -6.00 -15.53 -3.23
N GLY A 238 -7.22 -15.12 -2.90
CA GLY A 238 -8.44 -15.92 -3.02
C GLY A 238 -9.31 -15.92 -1.77
N GLY A 239 -10.33 -16.76 -1.80
CA GLY A 239 -11.26 -17.03 -0.71
C GLY A 239 -11.00 -18.38 -0.07
N ASP A 240 -11.92 -19.34 -0.26
CA ASP A 240 -11.73 -20.73 0.21
C ASP A 240 -10.70 -21.47 -0.64
N GLU A 241 -10.60 -21.12 -1.92
CA GLU A 241 -9.52 -21.55 -2.79
C GLU A 241 -8.54 -20.38 -2.99
N MET A 242 -7.25 -20.66 -2.82
CA MET A 242 -6.19 -19.64 -2.80
C MET A 242 -4.98 -20.06 -3.64
N VAL A 243 -4.20 -19.08 -4.06
CA VAL A 243 -2.85 -19.25 -4.62
C VAL A 243 -1.84 -18.48 -3.79
N VAL A 244 -0.58 -18.93 -3.83
CA VAL A 244 0.56 -18.19 -3.27
C VAL A 244 1.38 -17.63 -4.43
N ILE A 245 1.72 -16.35 -4.37
CA ILE A 245 2.51 -15.66 -5.41
C ILE A 245 3.83 -15.18 -4.80
N ASP A 246 4.95 -15.55 -5.40
CA ASP A 246 6.32 -15.17 -5.04
C ASP A 246 6.68 -15.44 -3.57
N PRO A 247 6.71 -16.71 -3.10
CA PRO A 247 7.28 -17.07 -1.80
C PRO A 247 8.81 -16.96 -1.84
N GLY A 248 9.33 -15.73 -1.94
CA GLY A 248 10.68 -15.42 -2.41
C GLY A 248 11.82 -15.64 -1.42
N SER A 249 11.56 -15.96 -0.14
CA SER A 249 12.62 -15.98 0.86
C SER A 249 13.39 -17.31 0.93
N PRO A 250 14.72 -17.28 0.76
CA PRO A 250 15.57 -18.45 1.00
C PRO A 250 15.89 -18.67 2.50
N TYR A 251 15.50 -17.75 3.39
CA TYR A 251 15.88 -17.78 4.80
C TYR A 251 14.91 -18.63 5.61
N PRO A 252 15.40 -19.65 6.40
CA PRO A 252 14.55 -20.56 7.12
C PRO A 252 13.60 -19.90 8.12
N ASP A 253 14.01 -18.80 8.77
CA ASP A 253 13.17 -18.03 9.69
C ASP A 253 11.98 -17.38 8.96
N GLN A 254 12.18 -16.92 7.72
CA GLN A 254 11.11 -16.33 6.90
C GLN A 254 10.22 -17.39 6.25
N GLN A 255 10.80 -18.53 5.87
CA GLN A 255 10.03 -19.69 5.41
C GLN A 255 9.10 -20.18 6.53
N ALA A 256 9.58 -20.26 7.78
CA ALA A 256 8.74 -20.63 8.91
C ALA A 256 7.58 -19.65 9.15
N VAL A 257 7.76 -18.35 8.92
CA VAL A 257 6.68 -17.37 8.98
C VAL A 257 5.61 -17.67 7.92
N LEU A 258 6.00 -17.88 6.65
CA LEU A 258 5.05 -18.18 5.58
C LEU A 258 4.36 -19.54 5.80
N ASP A 259 5.09 -20.54 6.27
CA ASP A 259 4.54 -21.85 6.64
C ASP A 259 3.41 -21.72 7.66
N HIS A 260 3.65 -20.90 8.70
CA HIS A 260 2.65 -20.64 9.72
C HIS A 260 1.40 -19.97 9.12
N VAL A 261 1.59 -18.94 8.29
CA VAL A 261 0.47 -18.25 7.63
C VAL A 261 -0.34 -19.20 6.75
N VAL A 262 0.31 -20.02 5.94
CA VAL A 262 -0.35 -21.00 5.07
C VAL A 262 -1.09 -22.07 5.91
N ALA A 263 -0.45 -22.61 6.95
CA ALA A 263 -1.06 -23.58 7.84
C ALA A 263 -2.32 -23.02 8.53
N ARG A 264 -2.26 -21.77 9.01
CA ARG A 264 -3.43 -21.11 9.63
C ARG A 264 -4.60 -20.93 8.65
N PHE A 265 -4.35 -20.61 7.40
CA PHE A 265 -5.40 -20.56 6.38
C PHE A 265 -6.02 -21.95 6.13
N ILE A 266 -5.19 -23.02 6.11
CA ILE A 266 -5.66 -24.41 5.98
C ILE A 266 -6.51 -24.80 7.19
N GLU A 267 -6.09 -24.49 8.42
CA GLU A 267 -6.86 -24.72 9.65
C GLU A 267 -8.21 -23.97 9.64
N GLN A 268 -8.28 -22.80 8.99
CA GLN A 268 -9.50 -22.05 8.76
C GLN A 268 -10.39 -22.62 7.62
N GLY A 269 -10.02 -23.79 7.06
CA GLY A 269 -10.78 -24.48 6.01
C GLY A 269 -10.44 -24.05 4.60
N ARG A 270 -9.42 -23.19 4.39
CA ARG A 270 -9.01 -22.76 3.05
C ARG A 270 -8.10 -23.79 2.40
N ARG A 271 -8.07 -23.79 1.06
CA ARG A 271 -7.29 -24.73 0.27
C ARG A 271 -6.39 -23.98 -0.70
N PHE A 272 -5.09 -24.23 -0.64
CA PHE A 272 -4.16 -23.71 -1.63
C PHE A 272 -4.13 -24.61 -2.88
N ARG A 273 -4.19 -23.98 -4.05
CA ARG A 273 -4.20 -24.64 -5.35
C ARG A 273 -2.81 -24.83 -5.92
N GLU A 274 -2.01 -23.76 -5.90
CA GLU A 274 -0.68 -23.73 -6.52
C GLU A 274 0.15 -22.55 -6.01
N ILE A 275 1.45 -22.62 -6.27
CA ILE A 275 2.39 -21.51 -6.13
C ILE A 275 2.61 -20.92 -7.53
N ILE A 276 2.57 -19.59 -7.62
CA ILE A 276 2.79 -18.86 -8.86
C ILE A 276 4.08 -18.04 -8.72
N ILE A 277 4.91 -18.06 -9.74
CA ILE A 277 6.13 -17.26 -9.84
C ILE A 277 5.91 -16.17 -10.88
N THR A 278 6.11 -14.89 -10.47
CA THR A 278 6.01 -13.76 -11.40
C THR A 278 7.20 -13.74 -12.36
N HIS A 279 8.41 -13.95 -11.86
CA HIS A 279 9.65 -13.95 -12.66
C HIS A 279 10.80 -14.69 -11.95
N LEU A 280 11.95 -14.78 -12.61
CA LEU A 280 13.06 -15.68 -12.25
C LEU A 280 13.99 -15.18 -11.12
N HIS A 281 13.86 -13.96 -10.62
CA HIS A 281 14.85 -13.41 -9.69
C HIS A 281 14.87 -14.15 -8.34
N PRO A 282 16.07 -14.31 -7.72
CA PRO A 282 16.24 -15.14 -6.52
C PRO A 282 15.35 -14.74 -5.34
N ASP A 283 15.05 -13.46 -5.21
CA ASP A 283 14.19 -12.92 -4.16
C ASP A 283 12.69 -13.11 -4.41
N HIS A 284 12.30 -13.73 -5.54
CA HIS A 284 10.94 -14.18 -5.84
C HIS A 284 10.79 -15.70 -5.83
N ILE A 285 11.89 -16.44 -6.07
CA ILE A 285 11.85 -17.90 -6.17
C ILE A 285 12.48 -18.63 -4.97
N GLY A 286 13.22 -17.94 -4.10
CA GLY A 286 14.07 -18.55 -3.08
C GLY A 286 13.39 -19.45 -2.05
N GLY A 287 12.09 -19.31 -1.82
CA GLY A 287 11.29 -20.16 -0.92
C GLY A 287 10.35 -21.13 -1.62
N VAL A 288 10.28 -21.10 -2.96
CA VAL A 288 9.29 -21.86 -3.74
C VAL A 288 9.42 -23.36 -3.53
N THR A 289 10.63 -23.92 -3.65
CA THR A 289 10.88 -25.38 -3.48
C THR A 289 10.47 -25.82 -2.07
N HIS A 290 10.88 -25.06 -1.04
CA HIS A 290 10.49 -25.37 0.35
C HIS A 290 8.96 -25.42 0.53
N LEU A 291 8.25 -24.41 0.06
CA LEU A 291 6.79 -24.33 0.24
C LEU A 291 6.07 -25.41 -0.57
N ALA A 292 6.52 -25.66 -1.82
CA ALA A 292 5.98 -26.68 -2.70
C ALA A 292 6.09 -28.09 -2.10
N GLU A 293 7.25 -28.45 -1.55
CA GLU A 293 7.48 -29.74 -0.91
C GLU A 293 6.65 -29.87 0.38
N LYS A 294 6.65 -28.83 1.21
CA LYS A 294 5.98 -28.86 2.53
C LYS A 294 4.48 -29.04 2.44
N PHE A 295 3.83 -28.35 1.50
CA PHE A 295 2.37 -28.36 1.37
C PHE A 295 1.88 -29.15 0.14
N ASN A 296 2.79 -29.82 -0.56
CA ASN A 296 2.51 -30.58 -1.79
C ASN A 296 1.76 -29.78 -2.82
N LEU A 297 2.26 -28.57 -3.12
CA LEU A 297 1.66 -27.63 -4.08
C LEU A 297 2.42 -27.66 -5.41
N PRO A 298 1.71 -27.71 -6.54
CA PRO A 298 2.34 -27.52 -7.84
C PRO A 298 2.80 -26.07 -8.02
N VAL A 299 3.81 -25.88 -8.86
CA VAL A 299 4.39 -24.58 -9.19
C VAL A 299 4.04 -24.19 -10.61
N ALA A 300 3.61 -22.95 -10.80
CA ALA A 300 3.24 -22.39 -12.09
C ALA A 300 4.06 -21.12 -12.41
N ALA A 301 4.47 -20.97 -13.67
CA ALA A 301 5.22 -19.81 -14.15
C ALA A 301 5.03 -19.62 -15.66
N HIS A 302 5.44 -18.46 -16.17
CA HIS A 302 5.55 -18.26 -17.61
C HIS A 302 6.65 -19.18 -18.21
N ARG A 303 6.46 -19.63 -19.46
CA ARG A 303 7.41 -20.52 -20.14
C ARG A 303 8.87 -19.99 -20.13
N LEU A 304 9.05 -18.70 -20.43
CA LEU A 304 10.40 -18.10 -20.43
C LEU A 304 11.02 -18.04 -19.02
N THR A 305 10.22 -17.88 -17.99
CA THR A 305 10.67 -17.97 -16.59
C THR A 305 11.09 -19.40 -16.26
N ALA A 306 10.29 -20.40 -16.62
CA ALA A 306 10.61 -21.81 -16.39
C ALA A 306 11.89 -22.25 -17.10
N GLU A 307 12.08 -21.81 -18.35
CA GLU A 307 13.30 -22.07 -19.14
C GLU A 307 14.54 -21.43 -18.48
N ALA A 308 14.42 -20.18 -18.03
CA ALA A 308 15.54 -19.42 -17.46
C ALA A 308 15.96 -19.91 -16.06
N ILE A 309 15.03 -20.39 -15.24
CA ILE A 309 15.31 -21.01 -13.93
C ILE A 309 16.11 -22.33 -14.10
N GLY A 310 15.99 -23.00 -15.25
CA GLY A 310 16.87 -24.11 -15.62
C GLY A 310 16.83 -25.34 -14.71
N GLY A 311 15.73 -25.56 -13.98
CA GLY A 311 15.55 -26.67 -13.06
C GLY A 311 15.96 -26.40 -11.61
N GLU A 312 16.38 -25.18 -11.25
CA GLU A 312 16.59 -24.75 -9.88
C GLU A 312 15.28 -24.86 -9.05
N VAL A 313 14.17 -24.53 -9.69
CA VAL A 313 12.83 -24.78 -9.19
C VAL A 313 12.06 -25.61 -10.20
N ARG A 314 11.40 -26.68 -9.75
CA ARG A 314 10.52 -27.47 -10.59
C ARG A 314 9.25 -26.68 -10.90
N VAL A 315 8.99 -26.39 -12.18
CA VAL A 315 7.75 -25.80 -12.67
C VAL A 315 6.87 -26.90 -13.23
N ASP A 316 5.68 -27.09 -12.65
CA ASP A 316 4.73 -28.17 -13.01
C ASP A 316 3.72 -27.72 -14.07
N ARG A 317 3.42 -26.42 -14.15
CA ARG A 317 2.43 -25.82 -15.05
C ARG A 317 2.95 -24.52 -15.67
N LEU A 318 2.64 -24.34 -16.93
CA LEU A 318 2.92 -23.08 -17.65
C LEU A 318 1.67 -22.18 -17.62
N ILE A 319 1.89 -20.89 -17.44
CA ILE A 319 0.87 -19.84 -17.51
C ILE A 319 1.11 -19.05 -18.78
N GLU A 320 0.05 -18.89 -19.58
CA GLU A 320 0.07 -18.11 -20.81
C GLU A 320 -0.53 -16.72 -20.61
N ASP A 321 -0.18 -15.79 -21.50
CA ASP A 321 -0.76 -14.45 -21.50
C ASP A 321 -2.28 -14.50 -21.69
N GLY A 322 -3.01 -13.72 -20.88
CA GLY A 322 -4.48 -13.68 -20.89
C GLY A 322 -5.16 -14.83 -20.17
N GLU A 323 -4.44 -15.82 -19.65
CA GLU A 323 -5.02 -16.91 -18.86
C GLU A 323 -5.70 -16.37 -17.61
N VAL A 324 -6.91 -16.88 -17.30
CA VAL A 324 -7.67 -16.47 -16.11
C VAL A 324 -7.68 -17.61 -15.08
N ILE A 325 -7.13 -17.33 -13.91
CA ILE A 325 -7.16 -18.22 -12.75
C ILE A 325 -8.36 -17.83 -11.90
N GLU A 326 -9.36 -18.72 -11.84
CA GLU A 326 -10.58 -18.52 -11.04
C GLU A 326 -10.41 -19.15 -9.66
N LEU A 327 -10.70 -18.40 -8.60
CA LEU A 327 -10.61 -18.82 -7.20
C LEU A 327 -11.91 -18.49 -6.50
N SER A 328 -12.50 -19.48 -5.84
CA SER A 328 -13.84 -19.37 -5.25
C SER A 328 -13.85 -19.06 -3.75
N GLU A 329 -14.96 -18.49 -3.30
CA GLU A 329 -15.33 -18.35 -1.90
C GLU A 329 -16.72 -18.94 -1.68
N ALA A 330 -16.95 -19.57 -0.53
CA ALA A 330 -18.28 -20.05 -0.15
C ALA A 330 -19.24 -18.87 0.10
N ALA A 331 -20.54 -19.14 -0.05
CA ALA A 331 -21.59 -18.14 0.22
C ALA A 331 -21.61 -17.63 1.66
N SER A 332 -21.03 -18.37 2.61
CA SER A 332 -20.86 -18.00 4.01
C SER A 332 -19.70 -17.03 4.27
N GLY A 333 -18.82 -16.81 3.28
CA GLY A 333 -17.71 -15.84 3.39
C GLY A 333 -18.21 -14.41 3.46
N LEU A 334 -17.33 -13.51 3.91
CA LEU A 334 -17.64 -12.07 4.03
C LEU A 334 -18.04 -11.45 2.68
N GLY A 335 -17.50 -11.96 1.58
CA GLY A 335 -17.85 -11.55 0.23
C GLY A 335 -19.17 -12.12 -0.28
N GLY A 336 -19.73 -13.14 0.37
CA GLY A 336 -21.00 -13.74 -0.03
C GLY A 336 -20.92 -14.66 -1.25
N GLY A 337 -19.84 -15.42 -1.39
CA GLY A 337 -19.67 -16.38 -2.51
C GLY A 337 -19.04 -15.74 -3.75
N LEU A 338 -18.09 -14.86 -3.55
CA LEU A 338 -17.34 -14.21 -4.64
C LEU A 338 -16.40 -15.19 -5.36
N THR A 339 -16.07 -14.84 -6.59
CA THR A 339 -15.01 -15.49 -7.37
C THR A 339 -13.97 -14.45 -7.74
N TRP A 340 -12.71 -14.73 -7.39
CA TRP A 340 -11.58 -13.95 -7.90
C TRP A 340 -11.20 -14.44 -9.27
N ARG A 341 -10.99 -13.52 -10.19
CA ARG A 341 -10.54 -13.76 -11.54
C ARG A 341 -9.19 -13.07 -11.73
N LEU A 342 -8.12 -13.84 -11.56
CA LEU A 342 -6.76 -13.36 -11.77
C LEU A 342 -6.37 -13.59 -13.22
N ARG A 343 -6.40 -12.53 -14.03
CA ARG A 343 -5.91 -12.59 -15.40
C ARG A 343 -4.39 -12.42 -15.40
N ALA A 344 -3.68 -13.43 -15.88
CA ALA A 344 -2.26 -13.34 -16.14
C ALA A 344 -2.01 -12.38 -17.32
N MET A 345 -1.05 -11.50 -17.15
CA MET A 345 -0.58 -10.56 -18.16
C MET A 345 0.90 -10.78 -18.38
N TRP A 346 1.31 -11.14 -19.57
CA TRP A 346 2.73 -11.17 -19.89
C TRP A 346 3.24 -9.75 -20.03
N THR A 347 4.14 -9.36 -19.13
CA THR A 347 4.62 -7.99 -18.96
C THR A 347 6.15 -7.97 -18.94
N PRO A 348 6.78 -8.31 -20.09
CA PRO A 348 8.24 -8.35 -20.21
C PRO A 348 8.85 -6.96 -20.03
N GLY A 349 10.15 -6.96 -19.78
CA GLY A 349 10.94 -5.73 -19.73
C GLY A 349 11.83 -5.63 -18.50
N HIS A 350 11.36 -6.00 -17.30
CA HIS A 350 12.24 -6.25 -16.16
C HIS A 350 12.89 -7.63 -16.25
N ALA A 351 12.11 -8.64 -16.57
CA ALA A 351 12.54 -9.98 -16.96
C ALA A 351 11.71 -10.45 -18.16
N ARG A 352 12.28 -11.30 -19.03
CA ARG A 352 11.65 -11.73 -20.28
C ARG A 352 10.35 -12.52 -20.06
N GLY A 353 10.31 -13.35 -19.01
CA GLY A 353 9.16 -14.18 -18.65
C GLY A 353 8.28 -13.57 -17.55
N HIS A 354 8.37 -12.26 -17.29
CA HIS A 354 7.64 -11.61 -16.22
C HIS A 354 6.12 -11.67 -16.44
N LEU A 355 5.39 -12.06 -15.40
CA LEU A 355 3.92 -12.03 -15.31
C LEU A 355 3.45 -11.04 -14.26
N SER A 356 2.41 -10.30 -14.59
CA SER A 356 1.57 -9.59 -13.63
C SER A 356 0.19 -10.22 -13.57
N PHE A 357 -0.54 -10.00 -12.48
CA PHE A 357 -1.87 -10.59 -12.31
C PHE A 357 -2.89 -9.50 -12.02
N TYR A 358 -3.85 -9.36 -12.93
CA TYR A 358 -4.94 -8.41 -12.80
C TYR A 358 -6.17 -9.08 -12.19
N GLU A 359 -6.56 -8.66 -10.98
CA GLU A 359 -7.82 -9.08 -10.37
C GLU A 359 -8.96 -8.25 -10.94
N GLU A 360 -9.79 -8.88 -11.78
CA GLU A 360 -10.74 -8.18 -12.66
C GLU A 360 -11.86 -7.47 -11.91
N ARG A 361 -12.31 -8.01 -10.77
CA ARG A 361 -13.43 -7.45 -10.01
C ARG A 361 -13.07 -6.16 -9.30
N THR A 362 -11.96 -6.15 -8.56
CA THR A 362 -11.52 -4.98 -7.78
C THR A 362 -10.67 -4.02 -8.59
N GLY A 363 -10.12 -4.45 -9.73
CA GLY A 363 -9.16 -3.67 -10.49
C GLY A 363 -7.80 -3.55 -9.81
N SER A 364 -7.45 -4.53 -8.97
CA SER A 364 -6.14 -4.62 -8.33
C SER A 364 -5.15 -5.34 -9.24
N LEU A 365 -3.94 -4.79 -9.38
CA LEU A 365 -2.89 -5.35 -10.21
C LEU A 365 -1.68 -5.75 -9.35
N LEU A 366 -1.39 -7.05 -9.30
CA LEU A 366 -0.16 -7.58 -8.72
C LEU A 366 0.94 -7.44 -9.77
N THR A 367 1.86 -6.50 -9.54
CA THR A 367 2.81 -6.03 -10.57
C THR A 367 4.13 -6.78 -10.57
N GLY A 368 4.37 -7.70 -9.61
CA GLY A 368 5.72 -8.20 -9.40
C GLY A 368 6.71 -7.04 -9.38
N ASP A 369 7.76 -7.15 -10.17
CA ASP A 369 8.79 -6.10 -10.28
C ASP A 369 8.66 -5.23 -11.53
N CYS A 370 7.51 -5.24 -12.20
CA CYS A 370 7.26 -4.25 -13.26
C CYS A 370 7.04 -2.84 -12.67
N VAL A 371 6.38 -2.73 -11.51
CA VAL A 371 6.26 -1.48 -10.73
C VAL A 371 6.47 -1.81 -9.25
N VAL A 372 7.36 -1.10 -8.57
CA VAL A 372 7.64 -1.27 -7.14
C VAL A 372 7.19 -0.05 -6.31
N GLY A 373 7.01 -0.26 -5.00
CA GLY A 373 6.52 0.77 -4.09
C GLY A 373 7.55 1.85 -3.73
N PHE A 374 8.84 1.60 -4.00
CA PHE A 374 9.95 2.52 -3.73
C PHE A 374 10.79 2.74 -4.98
N GLY A 375 11.12 3.99 -5.30
CA GLY A 375 11.99 4.30 -6.42
C GLY A 375 11.48 3.73 -7.74
N THR A 376 12.39 3.19 -8.55
CA THR A 376 12.09 2.53 -9.83
C THR A 376 12.91 1.25 -9.96
N VAL A 377 12.42 0.29 -10.76
CA VAL A 377 13.09 -0.99 -10.98
C VAL A 377 14.33 -0.85 -11.87
N VAL A 378 15.25 -1.78 -11.76
CA VAL A 378 16.39 -1.92 -12.67
C VAL A 378 15.94 -2.68 -13.92
N ILE A 379 16.28 -2.16 -15.10
CA ILE A 379 16.13 -2.87 -16.38
C ILE A 379 17.53 -3.23 -16.84
N ALA A 380 17.85 -4.52 -16.78
CA ALA A 380 19.21 -5.03 -16.98
C ALA A 380 19.28 -6.00 -18.16
N PRO A 381 19.80 -5.58 -19.34
CA PRO A 381 20.05 -6.52 -20.43
C PRO A 381 21.01 -7.65 -20.01
N PRO A 382 20.88 -8.88 -20.57
CA PRO A 382 19.96 -9.27 -21.66
C PRO A 382 18.57 -9.70 -21.20
N GLU A 383 18.33 -9.87 -19.90
CA GLU A 383 17.00 -10.23 -19.38
C GLU A 383 16.02 -9.05 -19.43
N GLY A 384 16.49 -7.84 -19.12
CA GLY A 384 15.71 -6.62 -19.22
C GLY A 384 15.73 -6.00 -20.61
N ASN A 385 14.59 -5.39 -21.00
CA ASN A 385 14.46 -4.63 -22.25
C ASN A 385 13.59 -3.39 -22.03
N MET A 386 14.11 -2.20 -22.37
CA MET A 386 13.42 -0.93 -22.11
C MET A 386 12.18 -0.72 -22.99
N ASN A 387 12.19 -1.20 -24.25
CA ASN A 387 11.02 -1.09 -25.12
C ASN A 387 9.86 -1.94 -24.61
N ASP A 388 10.14 -3.20 -24.27
CA ASP A 388 9.15 -4.13 -23.72
C ASP A 388 8.61 -3.61 -22.39
N TYR A 389 9.49 -3.07 -21.54
CA TYR A 389 9.12 -2.48 -20.25
C TYR A 389 8.14 -1.31 -20.39
N LEU A 390 8.42 -0.38 -21.30
CA LEU A 390 7.53 0.75 -21.56
C LEU A 390 6.21 0.30 -22.21
N ALA A 391 6.23 -0.76 -23.03
CA ALA A 391 5.02 -1.35 -23.57
C ALA A 391 4.17 -1.98 -22.47
N SER A 392 4.76 -2.73 -21.55
CA SER A 392 4.09 -3.33 -20.39
C SER A 392 3.45 -2.26 -19.48
N LEU A 393 4.14 -1.16 -19.21
CA LEU A 393 3.57 -0.06 -18.43
C LEU A 393 2.35 0.58 -19.13
N ARG A 394 2.40 0.75 -20.47
CA ARG A 394 1.25 1.27 -21.24
C ARG A 394 0.07 0.30 -21.24
N GLN A 395 0.33 -1.01 -21.34
CA GLN A 395 -0.70 -2.05 -21.25
C GLN A 395 -1.50 -1.95 -19.93
N TYR A 396 -0.84 -1.61 -18.82
CA TYR A 396 -1.55 -1.40 -17.55
C TYR A 396 -2.52 -0.21 -17.61
N LEU A 397 -2.17 0.87 -18.30
CA LEU A 397 -3.04 2.04 -18.44
C LEU A 397 -4.29 1.76 -19.29
N GLU A 398 -4.28 0.70 -20.10
CA GLU A 398 -5.42 0.26 -20.92
C GLU A 398 -6.42 -0.58 -20.13
N LEU A 399 -6.08 -1.00 -18.89
CA LEU A 399 -7.00 -1.77 -18.05
C LEU A 399 -8.28 -0.98 -17.76
N PRO A 400 -9.46 -1.61 -17.85
CA PRO A 400 -10.74 -0.93 -17.75
C PRO A 400 -10.97 -0.31 -16.36
N ARG A 401 -10.45 -0.95 -15.35
CA ARG A 401 -10.47 -0.51 -13.95
C ARG A 401 -9.10 -0.78 -13.35
N LEU A 402 -8.44 0.25 -12.83
CA LEU A 402 -7.14 0.13 -12.18
C LEU A 402 -7.17 0.96 -10.90
N THR A 403 -7.32 0.29 -9.77
CA THR A 403 -7.62 0.92 -8.47
C THR A 403 -6.48 0.83 -7.48
N ALA A 404 -5.60 -0.15 -7.62
CA ALA A 404 -4.42 -0.31 -6.78
C ALA A 404 -3.35 -1.14 -7.48
N LEU A 405 -2.07 -0.87 -7.18
CA LEU A 405 -0.95 -1.75 -7.52
C LEU A 405 -0.49 -2.47 -6.25
N MET A 406 -0.25 -3.75 -6.41
CA MET A 406 0.28 -4.68 -5.41
C MET A 406 1.69 -5.10 -5.85
N PRO A 407 2.73 -4.32 -5.50
CA PRO A 407 4.08 -4.51 -6.02
C PRO A 407 4.83 -5.67 -5.35
N GLY A 408 5.84 -6.22 -6.02
CA GLY A 408 6.75 -7.21 -5.44
C GLY A 408 7.57 -6.64 -4.28
N HIS A 409 7.82 -5.32 -4.25
CA HIS A 409 8.55 -4.64 -3.19
C HIS A 409 7.90 -3.34 -2.78
N GLY A 410 7.92 -3.06 -1.48
CA GLY A 410 7.43 -1.80 -0.92
C GLY A 410 5.92 -1.76 -0.69
N PRO A 411 5.35 -0.57 -0.40
CA PRO A 411 3.95 -0.44 -0.04
C PRO A 411 3.01 -0.64 -1.24
N VAL A 412 1.78 -1.04 -0.95
CA VAL A 412 0.65 -1.01 -1.89
C VAL A 412 0.41 0.43 -2.34
N ILE A 413 0.04 0.62 -3.60
CA ILE A 413 -0.12 1.93 -4.22
C ILE A 413 -1.57 2.13 -4.64
N ALA A 414 -2.27 3.05 -3.99
CA ALA A 414 -3.67 3.35 -4.28
C ALA A 414 -3.86 4.35 -5.43
N ASP A 415 -2.84 5.15 -5.77
CA ASP A 415 -2.80 5.92 -7.02
C ASP A 415 -2.10 5.14 -8.12
N ALA A 416 -2.77 4.10 -8.60
CA ALA A 416 -2.19 3.18 -9.56
C ALA A 416 -1.81 3.85 -10.90
N ARG A 417 -2.71 4.66 -11.46
CA ARG A 417 -2.47 5.35 -12.73
C ARG A 417 -1.37 6.40 -12.61
N GLY A 418 -1.46 7.25 -11.59
CA GLY A 418 -0.45 8.28 -11.35
C GLY A 418 0.95 7.67 -11.18
N ARG A 419 1.07 6.55 -10.48
CA ARG A 419 2.36 5.86 -10.31
C ARG A 419 2.93 5.30 -11.61
N ILE A 420 2.10 4.71 -12.47
CA ILE A 420 2.54 4.21 -13.77
C ILE A 420 2.97 5.36 -14.69
N GLU A 421 2.21 6.45 -14.72
CA GLU A 421 2.54 7.66 -15.49
C GLU A 421 3.85 8.28 -15.01
N GLU A 422 4.08 8.33 -13.68
CA GLU A 422 5.35 8.76 -13.08
C GLU A 422 6.53 7.88 -13.56
N TYR A 423 6.35 6.55 -13.62
CA TYR A 423 7.36 5.64 -14.12
C TYR A 423 7.70 5.91 -15.58
N ILE A 424 6.68 6.08 -16.44
CA ILE A 424 6.87 6.38 -17.86
C ILE A 424 7.59 7.72 -18.03
N ALA A 425 7.17 8.75 -17.30
CA ALA A 425 7.81 10.06 -17.33
C ALA A 425 9.27 9.99 -16.88
N HIS A 426 9.54 9.32 -15.74
CA HIS A 426 10.90 9.12 -15.23
C HIS A 426 11.82 8.42 -16.26
N ARG A 427 11.33 7.40 -16.98
CA ARG A 427 12.12 6.74 -18.03
C ARG A 427 12.40 7.66 -19.21
N ARG A 428 11.45 8.49 -19.60
CA ARG A 428 11.64 9.50 -20.65
C ARG A 428 12.68 10.54 -20.24
N ASP A 429 12.56 11.08 -19.04
CA ASP A 429 13.51 12.07 -18.52
C ASP A 429 14.94 11.49 -18.45
N ARG A 430 15.09 10.23 -18.04
CA ARG A 430 16.38 9.54 -18.05
C ARG A 430 16.95 9.39 -19.46
N GLU A 431 16.11 9.04 -20.43
CA GLU A 431 16.52 8.93 -21.84
C GLU A 431 16.99 10.29 -22.38
N GLU A 432 16.28 11.37 -22.09
CA GLU A 432 16.67 12.74 -22.48
C GLU A 432 18.00 13.16 -21.83
N GLN A 433 18.22 12.83 -20.56
CA GLN A 433 19.49 13.06 -19.87
C GLN A 433 20.65 12.27 -20.52
N ILE A 434 20.43 11.02 -20.92
CA ILE A 434 21.42 10.21 -21.62
C ILE A 434 21.77 10.83 -22.99
N VAL A 435 20.75 11.22 -23.77
CA VAL A 435 20.95 11.90 -25.08
C VAL A 435 21.73 13.19 -24.91
N SER A 436 21.39 13.99 -23.89
CA SER A 436 22.10 15.24 -23.56
C SER A 436 23.55 14.99 -23.17
N ALA A 437 23.83 13.96 -22.37
CA ALA A 437 25.20 13.58 -21.99
C ALA A 437 26.03 13.18 -23.22
N ILE A 438 25.47 12.42 -24.15
CA ILE A 438 26.14 12.04 -25.40
C ILE A 438 26.39 13.28 -26.28
N SER A 439 25.42 14.17 -26.41
CA SER A 439 25.56 15.46 -27.13
C SER A 439 26.66 16.34 -26.52
N SER A 440 26.89 16.23 -25.22
CA SER A 440 27.95 16.93 -24.48
C SER A 440 29.32 16.24 -24.53
N GLY A 441 29.47 15.13 -25.28
CA GLY A 441 30.72 14.45 -25.52
C GLY A 441 30.97 13.19 -24.66
N ALA A 442 30.03 12.76 -23.83
CA ALA A 442 30.12 11.45 -23.16
C ALA A 442 29.84 10.34 -24.18
N SER A 443 30.78 9.46 -24.44
CA SER A 443 30.62 8.38 -25.43
C SER A 443 30.58 6.98 -24.81
N ALA A 444 31.16 6.80 -23.62
CA ALA A 444 31.20 5.52 -22.94
C ALA A 444 30.22 5.45 -21.77
N ILE A 445 29.67 4.26 -21.48
CA ILE A 445 28.68 4.05 -20.39
C ILE A 445 29.13 4.67 -19.06
N PRO A 446 30.37 4.48 -18.57
CA PRO A 446 30.80 5.09 -17.31
C PRO A 446 30.77 6.62 -17.31
N GLN A 447 31.02 7.26 -18.46
CA GLN A 447 30.95 8.71 -18.62
C GLN A 447 29.51 9.19 -18.59
N ILE A 448 28.60 8.47 -19.26
CA ILE A 448 27.16 8.75 -19.27
C ILE A 448 26.58 8.57 -17.85
N VAL A 449 26.94 7.49 -17.15
CA VAL A 449 26.51 7.25 -15.76
C VAL A 449 26.99 8.37 -14.84
N LYS A 450 28.23 8.82 -14.98
CA LYS A 450 28.74 9.95 -14.20
C LYS A 450 27.96 11.24 -14.42
N ALA A 451 27.47 11.48 -15.63
CA ALA A 451 26.70 12.67 -15.97
C ALA A 451 25.23 12.56 -15.51
N VAL A 452 24.61 11.38 -15.65
CA VAL A 452 23.17 11.18 -15.42
C VAL A 452 22.85 10.72 -13.99
N TYR A 453 23.78 10.03 -13.33
CA TYR A 453 23.62 9.43 -12.01
C TYR A 453 24.69 9.93 -11.01
N ALA A 454 24.96 11.24 -11.02
CA ALA A 454 26.01 11.86 -10.20
C ALA A 454 25.84 11.58 -8.68
N ASP A 455 24.58 11.51 -8.21
CA ASP A 455 24.24 11.35 -6.79
C ASP A 455 24.06 9.89 -6.36
N VAL A 456 24.25 8.92 -7.28
CA VAL A 456 24.08 7.50 -6.97
C VAL A 456 25.28 6.96 -6.19
N PRO A 457 25.06 6.26 -5.05
CA PRO A 457 26.14 5.65 -4.28
C PRO A 457 26.99 4.70 -5.15
N GLU A 458 28.28 4.61 -4.84
CA GLU A 458 29.23 3.81 -5.62
C GLU A 458 28.81 2.33 -5.74
N ALA A 459 28.24 1.77 -4.67
CA ALA A 459 27.71 0.39 -4.67
C ALA A 459 26.58 0.17 -5.68
N MET A 460 25.89 1.23 -6.14
CA MET A 460 24.78 1.14 -7.10
C MET A 460 25.22 1.48 -8.54
N ARG A 461 26.49 1.82 -8.78
CA ARG A 461 26.96 2.23 -10.11
C ARG A 461 26.79 1.17 -11.18
N GLN A 462 27.07 -0.10 -10.84
CA GLN A 462 26.87 -1.21 -11.79
C GLN A 462 25.40 -1.32 -12.25
N LEU A 463 24.45 -1.13 -11.34
CA LEU A 463 23.02 -1.13 -11.69
C LEU A 463 22.63 0.09 -12.54
N ALA A 464 23.25 1.24 -12.28
CA ALA A 464 23.09 2.43 -13.13
C ALA A 464 23.67 2.20 -14.53
N GLU A 465 24.82 1.51 -14.68
CA GLU A 465 25.40 1.15 -15.98
C GLU A 465 24.47 0.23 -16.78
N LEU A 466 23.85 -0.77 -16.14
CA LEU A 466 22.88 -1.64 -16.79
C LEU A 466 21.63 -0.86 -17.23
N SER A 467 21.13 0.06 -16.40
CA SER A 467 20.01 0.92 -16.76
C SER A 467 20.35 1.84 -17.94
N VAL A 468 21.55 2.42 -17.98
CA VAL A 468 22.01 3.22 -19.11
C VAL A 468 22.11 2.36 -20.36
N LEU A 469 22.67 1.14 -20.26
CA LEU A 469 22.76 0.20 -21.38
C LEU A 469 21.37 -0.11 -21.96
N ALA A 470 20.37 -0.37 -21.11
CA ALA A 470 19.00 -0.64 -21.57
C ALA A 470 18.39 0.54 -22.35
N HIS A 471 18.65 1.77 -21.93
CA HIS A 471 18.24 2.97 -22.68
C HIS A 471 19.01 3.12 -24.00
N LEU A 472 20.32 2.84 -24.00
CA LEU A 472 21.14 2.93 -25.19
C LEU A 472 20.75 1.89 -26.25
N GLU A 473 20.43 0.65 -25.84
CA GLU A 473 19.92 -0.39 -26.74
C GLU A 473 18.58 0.02 -27.36
N LYS A 474 17.70 0.65 -26.58
CA LYS A 474 16.45 1.23 -27.10
C LYS A 474 16.72 2.31 -28.12
N LEU A 475 17.57 3.30 -27.78
CA LEU A 475 17.92 4.42 -28.68
C LEU A 475 18.63 3.95 -29.96
N GLU A 476 19.46 2.90 -29.89
CA GLU A 476 20.09 2.26 -31.04
C GLU A 476 19.03 1.60 -31.95
N GLY A 477 18.09 0.86 -31.35
CA GLY A 477 16.96 0.28 -32.09
C GLY A 477 16.05 1.31 -32.76
N GLU A 478 15.95 2.52 -32.22
CA GLU A 478 15.22 3.66 -32.79
C GLU A 478 16.05 4.46 -33.84
N GLY A 479 17.33 4.11 -34.04
CA GLY A 479 18.23 4.81 -34.95
C GLY A 479 18.65 6.20 -34.48
N ARG A 480 18.50 6.51 -33.19
CA ARG A 480 18.88 7.81 -32.58
C ARG A 480 20.32 7.81 -32.09
N VAL A 481 20.85 6.64 -31.82
CA VAL A 481 22.22 6.43 -31.37
C VAL A 481 22.85 5.32 -32.21
N THR A 482 24.15 5.44 -32.52
CA THR A 482 24.94 4.38 -33.09
C THR A 482 25.99 3.90 -32.09
N ARG A 483 26.29 2.60 -32.14
CA ARG A 483 27.31 1.98 -31.31
C ARG A 483 28.53 1.58 -32.16
N ALA A 484 29.72 2.02 -31.76
CA ALA A 484 30.99 1.59 -32.36
C ALA A 484 31.89 1.08 -31.23
N ALA A 485 32.11 -0.24 -31.16
CA ALA A 485 32.76 -0.91 -30.04
C ALA A 485 32.01 -0.59 -28.71
N ASN A 486 32.64 0.16 -27.80
CA ASN A 486 32.09 0.57 -26.51
C ASN A 486 31.71 2.06 -26.47
N GLU A 487 31.69 2.72 -27.62
CA GLU A 487 31.30 4.13 -27.74
C GLU A 487 29.95 4.30 -28.41
N PHE A 488 29.16 5.26 -27.90
CA PHE A 488 27.85 5.63 -28.38
C PHE A 488 27.88 7.07 -28.90
N ARG A 489 27.23 7.32 -30.04
CA ARG A 489 27.18 8.64 -30.67
C ARG A 489 25.75 8.87 -31.21
N LEU A 490 25.31 10.12 -31.17
CA LEU A 490 24.04 10.52 -31.81
C LEU A 490 24.17 10.35 -33.35
N VAL A 491 23.04 9.95 -33.96
CA VAL A 491 22.92 9.86 -35.43
C VAL A 491 22.66 11.24 -36.02
#